data_15a0c06680c2f525e785682d6d5ed63f
#
_entry.id   15a0c06680c2f525e785682d6d5ed63f
#
_cell.length_a   1.000
_cell.length_b   1.000
_cell.length_c   1.000
_cell.angle_alpha   90.00
_cell.angle_beta   90.00
_cell.angle_gamma   90.00
#
_symmetry.space_group_name_H-M   'P 1'
#
loop_
_entity.id
_entity.type
_entity.pdbx_description
1 polymer ?
#
loop_
_entity_poly.entity_id
_entity_poly.type
_entity_poly.pdbx_seq_one_letter_code
_entity_poly.pdbx_strand_id
1 'polypeptide(L)'
;MQKLCSTLVILSISLLTIGQKISVLDKLTSKKLIGEGKELFYAGRVSEAMLTFKRAKLKNPLSGEACYQLGVAQFYLRSYYNAYENINNAEILLSKKQDGEYYYDVGRIFHSVNKIDSAKLFYTLAAKELGPRISKDYDLDILLEQCDFVKNQESQNIQNICKPFSRAVNSKYDEYGAILLYDKKRLLFTARQPETTGNNINDNDQKFFEDIYRADWNEQLQDWKINIPAMEEYNTEGFDALNFISRDGTYGLLTINTSATVEKSTSSSEIYEFETDEEDSSWYIDPIRSESINTSYFEGAATISDTSFDEDETATQTMVFVSDRRSDKSLTDLYVAQRIDDKWSEAKPILELNTLGRETTPFITADGRFLFFSSDALPGMGGYDVYYSEWVNESWSKPTNLGASINTVNDDTHFQYFPEIKTGTISSIHDFDGYFSYDIFSFDLSNSDFPFVNQ
;
A
#
# COMPACT_ATOMS: atom_id res chain seq x y z
N MET A 1 -18.37 -26.57 -16.08
CA MET A 1 -16.96 -26.23 -15.88
C MET A 1 -16.51 -26.30 -14.41
N GLN A 2 -17.34 -25.91 -13.42
CA GLN A 2 -16.99 -26.05 -11.98
C GLN A 2 -16.66 -27.47 -11.51
N LYS A 3 -17.31 -28.51 -12.07
CA LYS A 3 -17.02 -29.91 -11.73
C LYS A 3 -15.68 -30.44 -12.29
N LEU A 4 -15.12 -29.82 -13.34
CA LEU A 4 -13.83 -30.27 -13.89
C LEU A 4 -12.62 -29.72 -13.12
N CYS A 5 -12.70 -28.47 -12.60
CA CYS A 5 -11.62 -27.91 -11.78
C CYS A 5 -11.50 -28.61 -10.41
N SER A 6 -12.64 -28.94 -9.77
CA SER A 6 -12.62 -29.71 -8.51
C SER A 6 -12.05 -31.10 -8.67
N THR A 7 -12.22 -31.74 -9.83
CA THR A 7 -11.70 -33.09 -10.11
C THR A 7 -10.18 -33.10 -10.32
N LEU A 8 -9.61 -32.03 -10.89
CA LEU A 8 -8.14 -31.93 -11.09
C LEU A 8 -7.40 -31.64 -9.77
N VAL A 9 -7.96 -30.80 -8.89
CA VAL A 9 -7.39 -30.51 -7.56
C VAL A 9 -7.48 -31.74 -6.67
N ILE A 10 -8.58 -32.49 -6.71
CA ILE A 10 -8.71 -33.78 -5.99
C ILE A 10 -7.68 -34.79 -6.47
N LEU A 11 -7.35 -34.82 -7.79
CA LEU A 11 -6.31 -35.71 -8.32
C LEU A 11 -4.91 -35.32 -7.82
N SER A 12 -4.58 -34.05 -7.69
CA SER A 12 -3.26 -33.61 -7.18
C SER A 12 -3.06 -33.91 -5.69
N ILE A 13 -4.11 -33.79 -4.87
CA ILE A 13 -4.07 -34.19 -3.44
C ILE A 13 -4.04 -35.71 -3.31
N SER A 14 -4.75 -36.44 -4.15
CA SER A 14 -4.77 -37.91 -4.11
C SER A 14 -3.46 -38.55 -4.57
N LEU A 15 -2.69 -37.92 -5.47
CA LEU A 15 -1.37 -38.39 -5.89
C LEU A 15 -0.27 -38.19 -4.85
N LEU A 16 -0.40 -37.17 -3.94
CA LEU A 16 0.52 -36.94 -2.83
C LEU A 16 0.21 -37.79 -1.59
N THR A 17 -0.98 -38.35 -1.48
CA THR A 17 -1.42 -39.10 -0.29
C THR A 17 -1.41 -40.62 -0.45
N ILE A 18 -1.10 -41.14 -1.63
CA ILE A 18 -0.97 -42.60 -1.84
C ILE A 18 0.34 -43.09 -1.20
N GLY A 19 0.34 -43.25 0.14
CA GLY A 19 1.38 -44.00 0.84
C GLY A 19 1.75 -43.60 2.24
N GLN A 20 1.44 -42.42 2.75
CA GLN A 20 1.80 -42.10 4.16
C GLN A 20 0.58 -42.13 5.09
N LYS A 21 0.50 -43.15 5.94
CA LYS A 21 -0.37 -43.12 7.13
C LYS A 21 0.17 -42.06 8.09
N ILE A 22 -0.51 -40.91 8.18
CA ILE A 22 -0.17 -39.86 9.17
C ILE A 22 -0.28 -40.48 10.56
N SER A 23 0.81 -40.50 11.31
CA SER A 23 0.85 -41.05 12.65
C SER A 23 -0.01 -40.23 13.62
N VAL A 24 -0.47 -40.84 14.71
CA VAL A 24 -1.17 -40.11 15.79
C VAL A 24 -0.25 -39.02 16.37
N LEU A 25 1.04 -39.32 16.50
CA LEU A 25 2.04 -38.36 17.01
C LEU A 25 2.16 -37.16 16.08
N ASP A 26 2.21 -37.35 14.76
CA ASP A 26 2.28 -36.25 13.80
C ASP A 26 1.02 -35.36 13.82
N LYS A 27 -0.17 -35.95 13.99
CA LYS A 27 -1.43 -35.22 14.17
C LYS A 27 -1.41 -34.36 15.46
N LEU A 28 -0.94 -34.92 16.57
CA LEU A 28 -0.81 -34.19 17.84
C LEU A 28 0.23 -33.07 17.73
N THR A 29 1.38 -33.36 17.09
CA THR A 29 2.43 -32.36 16.84
C THR A 29 1.91 -31.22 15.98
N SER A 30 1.18 -31.53 14.90
CA SER A 30 0.54 -30.53 14.06
C SER A 30 -0.40 -29.63 14.85
N LYS A 31 -1.26 -30.22 15.69
CA LYS A 31 -2.18 -29.45 16.54
C LYS A 31 -1.45 -28.53 17.53
N LYS A 32 -0.35 -28.99 18.12
CA LYS A 32 0.48 -28.17 19.02
C LYS A 32 1.09 -26.99 18.25
N LEU A 33 1.68 -27.24 17.08
CA LEU A 33 2.25 -26.21 16.22
C LEU A 33 1.21 -25.17 15.75
N ILE A 34 -0.04 -25.57 15.50
CA ILE A 34 -1.12 -24.63 15.19
C ILE A 34 -1.34 -23.68 16.38
N GLY A 35 -1.38 -24.21 17.62
CA GLY A 35 -1.52 -23.38 18.83
C GLY A 35 -0.36 -22.38 18.96
N GLU A 36 0.88 -22.85 18.87
CA GLU A 36 2.08 -22.00 18.93
C GLU A 36 2.08 -20.93 17.81
N GLY A 37 1.69 -21.30 16.59
CA GLY A 37 1.58 -20.36 15.46
C GLY A 37 0.52 -19.28 15.69
N LYS A 38 -0.63 -19.62 16.31
CA LYS A 38 -1.65 -18.62 16.67
C LYS A 38 -1.14 -17.64 17.72
N GLU A 39 -0.42 -18.08 18.73
CA GLU A 39 0.20 -17.20 19.72
C GLU A 39 1.18 -16.21 19.06
N LEU A 40 2.02 -16.69 18.14
CA LEU A 40 2.94 -15.84 17.37
C LEU A 40 2.18 -14.84 16.49
N PHE A 41 1.13 -15.28 15.81
CA PHE A 41 0.31 -14.42 14.94
C PHE A 41 -0.34 -13.27 15.72
N TYR A 42 -0.97 -13.57 16.86
CA TYR A 42 -1.57 -12.55 17.72
C TYR A 42 -0.55 -11.65 18.43
N ALA A 43 0.70 -12.10 18.56
CA ALA A 43 1.82 -11.26 19.01
C ALA A 43 2.41 -10.37 17.91
N GLY A 44 1.84 -10.35 16.70
CA GLY A 44 2.33 -9.58 15.54
C GLY A 44 3.50 -10.23 14.79
N ARG A 45 4.02 -11.39 15.25
CA ARG A 45 5.15 -12.12 14.65
C ARG A 45 4.69 -13.00 13.49
N VAL A 46 4.11 -12.36 12.45
CA VAL A 46 3.38 -13.06 11.37
C VAL A 46 4.30 -13.98 10.55
N SER A 47 5.54 -13.56 10.28
CA SER A 47 6.52 -14.36 9.54
C SER A 47 6.87 -15.67 10.26
N GLU A 48 7.06 -15.62 11.58
CA GLU A 48 7.34 -16.80 12.38
C GLU A 48 6.10 -17.71 12.53
N ALA A 49 4.93 -17.09 12.66
CA ALA A 49 3.64 -17.80 12.64
C ALA A 49 3.49 -18.59 11.34
N MET A 50 3.72 -17.95 10.19
CA MET A 50 3.68 -18.59 8.86
C MET A 50 4.60 -19.81 8.77
N LEU A 51 5.86 -19.68 9.23
CA LEU A 51 6.81 -20.80 9.26
C LEU A 51 6.32 -21.93 10.18
N THR A 52 5.72 -21.59 11.32
CA THR A 52 5.18 -22.55 12.28
C THR A 52 3.95 -23.27 11.71
N PHE A 53 3.03 -22.56 11.05
CA PHE A 53 1.90 -23.18 10.37
C PHE A 53 2.34 -24.05 9.17
N LYS A 54 3.38 -23.63 8.44
CA LYS A 54 3.98 -24.46 7.38
C LYS A 54 4.53 -25.78 7.94
N ARG A 55 5.19 -25.76 9.10
CA ARG A 55 5.63 -26.98 9.80
C ARG A 55 4.43 -27.83 10.26
N ALA A 56 3.34 -27.21 10.77
CA ALA A 56 2.13 -27.90 11.15
C ALA A 56 1.49 -28.64 9.96
N LYS A 57 1.38 -27.99 8.79
CA LYS A 57 0.90 -28.59 7.54
C LYS A 57 1.78 -29.74 7.07
N LEU A 58 3.12 -29.61 7.17
CA LEU A 58 4.05 -30.70 6.84
C LEU A 58 3.86 -31.93 7.75
N LYS A 59 3.55 -31.74 9.03
CA LYS A 59 3.26 -32.83 9.97
C LYS A 59 1.92 -33.52 9.69
N ASN A 60 0.91 -32.73 9.32
CA ASN A 60 -0.41 -33.26 8.95
C ASN A 60 -0.97 -32.56 7.72
N PRO A 61 -0.62 -33.02 6.50
CA PRO A 61 -1.09 -32.43 5.24
C PRO A 61 -2.62 -32.46 5.06
N LEU A 62 -3.33 -33.28 5.82
CA LEU A 62 -4.79 -33.37 5.82
C LEU A 62 -5.45 -32.50 6.90
N SER A 63 -4.70 -31.62 7.55
CA SER A 63 -5.25 -30.67 8.51
C SER A 63 -5.78 -29.43 7.80
N GLY A 64 -7.11 -29.33 7.63
CA GLY A 64 -7.75 -28.14 7.09
C GLY A 64 -7.44 -26.89 7.91
N GLU A 65 -7.39 -27.02 9.26
CA GLU A 65 -7.00 -25.93 10.15
C GLU A 65 -5.56 -25.43 9.88
N ALA A 66 -4.59 -26.36 9.67
CA ALA A 66 -3.22 -25.94 9.34
C ALA A 66 -3.15 -25.24 7.99
N CYS A 67 -3.93 -25.67 7.00
CA CYS A 67 -4.04 -25.01 5.71
C CYS A 67 -4.64 -23.60 5.85
N TYR A 68 -5.74 -23.48 6.60
CA TYR A 68 -6.39 -22.19 6.84
C TYR A 68 -5.45 -21.19 7.51
N GLN A 69 -4.87 -21.54 8.66
CA GLN A 69 -3.98 -20.65 9.39
C GLN A 69 -2.73 -20.26 8.58
N LEU A 70 -2.18 -21.19 7.78
CA LEU A 70 -1.10 -20.89 6.87
C LEU A 70 -1.54 -19.91 5.77
N GLY A 71 -2.73 -20.11 5.20
CA GLY A 71 -3.31 -19.21 4.20
C GLY A 71 -3.50 -17.80 4.75
N VAL A 72 -4.06 -17.66 5.96
CA VAL A 72 -4.23 -16.36 6.61
C VAL A 72 -2.88 -15.68 6.86
N ALA A 73 -1.90 -16.37 7.44
CA ALA A 73 -0.57 -15.78 7.67
C ALA A 73 0.11 -15.36 6.36
N GLN A 74 -0.04 -16.14 5.29
CA GLN A 74 0.48 -15.79 3.96
C GLN A 74 -0.22 -14.58 3.36
N PHE A 75 -1.53 -14.41 3.58
CA PHE A 75 -2.27 -13.23 3.16
C PHE A 75 -1.73 -11.96 3.82
N TYR A 76 -1.51 -11.98 5.13
CA TYR A 76 -0.91 -10.84 5.84
C TYR A 76 0.52 -10.52 5.41
N LEU A 77 1.25 -11.51 4.89
CA LEU A 77 2.57 -11.33 4.29
C LEU A 77 2.50 -11.07 2.77
N ARG A 78 1.32 -10.72 2.24
CA ARG A 78 1.06 -10.44 0.83
C ARG A 78 1.36 -11.58 -0.13
N SER A 79 1.50 -12.81 0.35
CA SER A 79 1.70 -14.01 -0.46
C SER A 79 0.35 -14.55 -0.97
N TYR A 80 -0.37 -13.74 -1.75
CA TYR A 80 -1.80 -13.92 -2.04
C TYR A 80 -2.12 -15.23 -2.79
N TYR A 81 -1.34 -15.61 -3.79
CA TYR A 81 -1.58 -16.88 -4.50
C TYR A 81 -1.33 -18.11 -3.62
N ASN A 82 -0.28 -18.08 -2.78
CA ASN A 82 -0.04 -19.16 -1.83
C ASN A 82 -1.14 -19.22 -0.77
N ALA A 83 -1.62 -18.07 -0.31
CA ALA A 83 -2.76 -17.97 0.59
C ALA A 83 -4.01 -18.60 -0.05
N TYR A 84 -4.33 -18.22 -1.29
CA TYR A 84 -5.45 -18.75 -2.05
C TYR A 84 -5.36 -20.28 -2.24
N GLU A 85 -4.19 -20.82 -2.59
CA GLU A 85 -4.00 -22.27 -2.68
C GLU A 85 -4.24 -22.98 -1.35
N ASN A 86 -3.76 -22.41 -0.25
CA ASN A 86 -3.95 -22.98 1.08
C ASN A 86 -5.40 -22.92 1.53
N ILE A 87 -6.11 -21.84 1.24
CA ILE A 87 -7.55 -21.72 1.53
C ILE A 87 -8.36 -22.72 0.70
N ASN A 88 -8.08 -22.91 -0.58
CA ASN A 88 -8.74 -23.95 -1.38
C ASN A 88 -8.53 -25.35 -0.80
N ASN A 89 -7.32 -25.65 -0.28
CA ASN A 89 -7.07 -26.90 0.43
C ASN A 89 -7.87 -26.98 1.75
N ALA A 90 -7.97 -25.88 2.49
CA ALA A 90 -8.75 -25.82 3.72
C ALA A 90 -10.23 -26.08 3.45
N GLU A 91 -10.83 -25.46 2.44
CA GLU A 91 -12.24 -25.67 2.02
C GLU A 91 -12.55 -27.14 1.73
N ILE A 92 -11.61 -27.86 1.09
CA ILE A 92 -11.76 -29.28 0.79
C ILE A 92 -11.68 -30.16 2.06
N LEU A 93 -10.80 -29.79 2.99
CA LEU A 93 -10.46 -30.59 4.17
C LEU A 93 -11.35 -30.31 5.39
N LEU A 94 -11.93 -29.11 5.47
CA LEU A 94 -12.84 -28.71 6.55
C LEU A 94 -14.26 -29.19 6.21
N SER A 95 -14.77 -30.16 6.97
CA SER A 95 -16.07 -30.77 6.71
C SER A 95 -17.24 -30.14 7.48
N LYS A 96 -16.95 -29.19 8.36
CA LYS A 96 -17.94 -28.54 9.23
C LYS A 96 -18.16 -27.09 8.78
N LYS A 97 -19.37 -26.58 9.08
CA LYS A 97 -19.64 -25.15 8.98
C LYS A 97 -18.60 -24.37 9.79
N GLN A 98 -18.08 -23.31 9.21
CA GLN A 98 -17.09 -22.44 9.83
C GLN A 98 -17.80 -21.24 10.49
N ASP A 99 -17.04 -20.46 11.26
CA ASP A 99 -17.50 -19.22 11.88
C ASP A 99 -17.38 -18.01 10.93
N GLY A 100 -17.81 -16.86 11.41
CA GLY A 100 -17.82 -15.65 10.62
C GLY A 100 -16.42 -15.09 10.32
N GLU A 101 -15.46 -15.25 11.24
CA GLU A 101 -14.07 -14.83 11.03
C GLU A 101 -13.42 -15.64 9.91
N TYR A 102 -13.63 -16.95 9.88
CA TYR A 102 -13.18 -17.79 8.79
C TYR A 102 -13.69 -17.31 7.44
N TYR A 103 -15.00 -17.04 7.33
CA TYR A 103 -15.59 -16.57 6.08
C TYR A 103 -15.07 -15.18 5.67
N TYR A 104 -14.82 -14.31 6.64
CA TYR A 104 -14.20 -13.00 6.40
C TYR A 104 -12.79 -13.14 5.80
N ASP A 105 -11.92 -13.93 6.43
CA ASP A 105 -10.56 -14.16 5.96
C ASP A 105 -10.53 -14.79 4.56
N VAL A 106 -11.40 -15.80 4.34
CA VAL A 106 -11.53 -16.44 3.02
C VAL A 106 -11.98 -15.41 1.98
N GLY A 107 -12.96 -14.57 2.31
CA GLY A 107 -13.45 -13.50 1.45
C GLY A 107 -12.32 -12.56 1.02
N ARG A 108 -11.49 -12.09 1.97
CA ARG A 108 -10.34 -11.21 1.71
C ARG A 108 -9.31 -11.87 0.79
N ILE A 109 -9.01 -13.13 1.02
CA ILE A 109 -8.05 -13.88 0.20
C ILE A 109 -8.57 -14.07 -1.22
N PHE A 110 -9.86 -14.36 -1.40
CA PHE A 110 -10.46 -14.46 -2.74
C PHE A 110 -10.51 -13.09 -3.45
N HIS A 111 -10.75 -12.01 -2.70
CA HIS A 111 -10.73 -10.65 -3.22
C HIS A 111 -9.33 -10.29 -3.76
N SER A 112 -8.28 -10.52 -2.97
CA SER A 112 -6.90 -10.17 -3.34
C SER A 112 -6.37 -10.89 -4.59
N VAL A 113 -6.99 -11.99 -5.00
CA VAL A 113 -6.68 -12.71 -6.25
C VAL A 113 -7.75 -12.51 -7.33
N ASN A 114 -8.54 -11.45 -7.22
CA ASN A 114 -9.60 -11.04 -8.15
C ASN A 114 -10.66 -12.14 -8.43
N LYS A 115 -11.02 -12.91 -7.38
CA LYS A 115 -12.13 -13.89 -7.42
C LYS A 115 -13.39 -13.30 -6.81
N ILE A 116 -13.86 -12.18 -7.37
CA ILE A 116 -14.86 -11.28 -6.79
C ILE A 116 -16.18 -11.97 -6.46
N ASP A 117 -16.70 -12.84 -7.33
CA ASP A 117 -17.96 -13.54 -7.06
C ASP A 117 -17.84 -14.45 -5.82
N SER A 118 -16.68 -15.09 -5.65
CA SER A 118 -16.40 -15.92 -4.47
C SER A 118 -16.17 -15.05 -3.24
N ALA A 119 -15.42 -13.95 -3.35
CA ALA A 119 -15.21 -13.00 -2.26
C ALA A 119 -16.55 -12.49 -1.72
N LYS A 120 -17.43 -12.02 -2.60
CA LYS A 120 -18.77 -11.55 -2.25
C LYS A 120 -19.61 -12.61 -1.55
N LEU A 121 -19.54 -13.88 -2.02
CA LEU A 121 -20.23 -15.00 -1.36
C LEU A 121 -19.72 -15.16 0.09
N PHE A 122 -18.40 -15.18 0.29
CA PHE A 122 -17.82 -15.38 1.61
C PHE A 122 -18.06 -14.20 2.55
N TYR A 123 -18.00 -12.95 2.07
CA TYR A 123 -18.39 -11.77 2.87
C TYR A 123 -19.86 -11.81 3.28
N THR A 124 -20.75 -12.27 2.40
CA THR A 124 -22.17 -12.45 2.72
C THR A 124 -22.37 -13.53 3.81
N LEU A 125 -21.61 -14.62 3.75
CA LEU A 125 -21.61 -15.65 4.79
C LEU A 125 -21.05 -15.12 6.11
N ALA A 126 -19.96 -14.35 6.07
CA ALA A 126 -19.38 -13.69 7.23
C ALA A 126 -20.39 -12.76 7.90
N ALA A 127 -21.03 -11.88 7.16
CA ALA A 127 -22.04 -10.95 7.69
C ALA A 127 -23.22 -11.68 8.35
N LYS A 128 -23.64 -12.81 7.76
CA LYS A 128 -24.71 -13.64 8.33
C LYS A 128 -24.31 -14.29 9.64
N GLU A 129 -23.07 -14.83 9.77
CA GLU A 129 -22.61 -15.54 10.96
C GLU A 129 -22.20 -14.59 12.09
N LEU A 130 -21.57 -13.45 11.77
CA LEU A 130 -21.15 -12.43 12.76
C LEU A 130 -22.35 -11.61 13.27
N GLY A 131 -23.34 -11.39 12.42
CA GLY A 131 -24.49 -10.55 12.72
C GLY A 131 -24.18 -9.04 12.60
N PRO A 132 -25.22 -8.17 12.60
CA PRO A 132 -25.10 -6.77 12.17
C PRO A 132 -24.14 -5.91 13.00
N ARG A 133 -23.98 -6.23 14.30
CA ARG A 133 -23.11 -5.46 15.19
C ARG A 133 -21.65 -5.73 14.88
N ILE A 134 -21.26 -7.01 14.84
CA ILE A 134 -19.86 -7.42 14.64
C ILE A 134 -19.43 -7.18 13.20
N SER A 135 -20.36 -7.30 12.22
CA SER A 135 -20.08 -7.01 10.80
C SER A 135 -19.53 -5.60 10.55
N LYS A 136 -19.93 -4.62 11.38
CA LYS A 136 -19.40 -3.26 11.31
C LYS A 136 -17.94 -3.16 11.76
N ASP A 137 -17.53 -3.98 12.74
CA ASP A 137 -16.14 -4.00 13.22
C ASP A 137 -15.19 -4.63 12.18
N TYR A 138 -15.75 -5.34 11.19
CA TYR A 138 -15.05 -5.98 10.06
C TYR A 138 -15.25 -5.23 8.73
N ASP A 139 -15.90 -4.06 8.73
CA ASP A 139 -16.18 -3.25 7.55
C ASP A 139 -16.81 -4.02 6.38
N LEU A 140 -17.64 -5.04 6.70
CA LEU A 140 -18.21 -5.97 5.72
C LEU A 140 -19.12 -5.27 4.70
N ASP A 141 -19.77 -4.18 5.07
CA ASP A 141 -20.59 -3.39 4.15
C ASP A 141 -19.70 -2.76 3.06
N ILE A 142 -18.53 -2.21 3.45
CA ILE A 142 -17.55 -1.62 2.50
C ILE A 142 -17.01 -2.71 1.58
N LEU A 143 -16.61 -3.87 2.12
CA LEU A 143 -16.08 -4.98 1.32
C LEU A 143 -17.09 -5.54 0.31
N LEU A 144 -18.38 -5.55 0.66
CA LEU A 144 -19.45 -5.93 -0.27
C LEU A 144 -19.67 -4.87 -1.36
N GLU A 145 -19.63 -3.58 -1.01
CA GLU A 145 -19.69 -2.47 -1.96
C GLU A 145 -18.50 -2.48 -2.92
N GLN A 146 -17.27 -2.79 -2.44
CA GLN A 146 -16.09 -2.96 -3.28
C GLN A 146 -16.29 -4.09 -4.30
N CYS A 147 -16.85 -5.24 -3.88
CA CYS A 147 -17.18 -6.31 -4.83
C CYS A 147 -18.15 -5.84 -5.92
N ASP A 148 -19.16 -5.05 -5.56
CA ASP A 148 -20.13 -4.51 -6.52
C ASP A 148 -19.49 -3.46 -7.43
N PHE A 149 -18.59 -2.63 -6.90
CA PHE A 149 -17.84 -1.66 -7.67
C PHE A 149 -16.98 -2.35 -8.74
N VAL A 150 -16.19 -3.37 -8.37
CA VAL A 150 -15.39 -4.14 -9.33
C VAL A 150 -16.25 -4.74 -10.43
N LYS A 151 -17.40 -5.35 -10.07
CA LYS A 151 -18.33 -5.93 -11.06
C LYS A 151 -18.89 -4.89 -12.02
N ASN A 152 -19.18 -3.69 -11.53
CA ASN A 152 -19.61 -2.59 -12.39
C ASN A 152 -18.51 -2.19 -13.37
N GLN A 153 -17.25 -2.03 -12.91
CA GLN A 153 -16.10 -1.70 -13.76
C GLN A 153 -15.86 -2.80 -14.83
N GLU A 154 -15.93 -4.08 -14.44
CA GLU A 154 -15.83 -5.21 -15.37
C GLU A 154 -16.93 -5.18 -16.45
N SER A 155 -18.17 -4.83 -16.07
CA SER A 155 -19.31 -4.74 -17.00
C SER A 155 -19.14 -3.65 -18.06
N GLN A 156 -18.39 -2.60 -17.75
CA GLN A 156 -18.05 -1.49 -18.65
C GLN A 156 -16.81 -1.81 -19.51
N ASN A 157 -16.18 -2.96 -19.29
CA ASN A 157 -14.96 -3.40 -20.00
C ASN A 157 -13.80 -2.38 -19.90
N ILE A 158 -13.67 -1.68 -18.77
CA ILE A 158 -12.59 -0.75 -18.52
C ILE A 158 -11.30 -1.53 -18.38
N GLN A 159 -10.27 -1.12 -19.14
CA GLN A 159 -8.95 -1.73 -19.10
C GLN A 159 -8.02 -0.91 -18.24
N ASN A 160 -7.20 -1.58 -17.42
CA ASN A 160 -6.14 -0.94 -16.68
C ASN A 160 -5.05 -0.47 -17.67
N ILE A 161 -4.68 0.80 -17.56
CA ILE A 161 -3.69 1.44 -18.43
C ILE A 161 -2.29 1.50 -17.80
N CYS A 162 -2.16 1.11 -16.54
CA CYS A 162 -0.89 1.08 -15.85
C CYS A 162 0.02 -0.01 -16.40
N LYS A 163 1.27 0.33 -16.64
CA LYS A 163 2.31 -0.59 -17.12
C LYS A 163 3.41 -0.69 -16.09
N PRO A 164 3.89 -1.90 -15.77
CA PRO A 164 5.03 -2.05 -14.88
C PRO A 164 6.20 -1.19 -15.36
N PHE A 165 6.84 -0.51 -14.42
CA PHE A 165 8.07 0.21 -14.70
C PHE A 165 9.22 -0.76 -15.01
N SER A 166 10.41 -0.23 -15.32
CA SER A 166 11.55 -1.08 -15.66
C SER A 166 11.87 -2.11 -14.57
N ARG A 167 12.28 -3.30 -15.01
CA ARG A 167 12.82 -4.33 -14.11
C ARG A 167 14.19 -3.99 -13.52
N ALA A 168 14.85 -2.96 -14.04
CA ALA A 168 16.03 -2.39 -13.40
C ALA A 168 15.69 -1.60 -12.14
N VAL A 169 14.42 -1.16 -12.00
CA VAL A 169 13.89 -0.44 -10.84
C VAL A 169 13.07 -1.37 -9.97
N ASN A 170 12.02 -1.99 -10.53
CA ASN A 170 11.20 -2.95 -9.81
C ASN A 170 11.94 -4.26 -9.58
N SER A 171 11.97 -4.71 -8.33
CA SER A 171 12.65 -5.94 -7.91
C SER A 171 11.67 -6.88 -7.18
N LYS A 172 12.18 -7.83 -6.42
CA LYS A 172 11.38 -8.67 -5.52
C LYS A 172 11.08 -8.01 -4.16
N TYR A 173 11.56 -6.79 -3.96
CA TYR A 173 11.36 -5.99 -2.76
C TYR A 173 10.27 -4.94 -2.99
N ASP A 174 10.00 -4.08 -2.00
CA ASP A 174 9.07 -2.98 -2.18
C ASP A 174 9.77 -1.77 -2.80
N GLU A 175 9.28 -1.27 -3.92
CA GLU A 175 9.64 0.00 -4.55
C GLU A 175 8.38 0.85 -4.73
N TYR A 176 8.41 2.12 -4.29
CA TYR A 176 7.24 3.00 -4.34
C TYR A 176 7.60 4.49 -4.29
N GLY A 177 6.58 5.34 -4.44
CA GLY A 177 6.73 6.79 -4.34
C GLY A 177 7.64 7.38 -5.42
N ALA A 178 7.56 6.86 -6.66
CA ALA A 178 8.45 7.27 -7.73
C ALA A 178 8.10 8.64 -8.28
N ILE A 179 9.07 9.55 -8.32
CA ILE A 179 8.98 10.89 -8.89
C ILE A 179 9.98 11.01 -10.02
N LEU A 180 9.46 11.24 -11.22
CA LEU A 180 10.25 11.51 -12.41
C LEU A 180 10.60 13.00 -12.46
N LEU A 181 11.90 13.31 -12.43
CA LEU A 181 12.34 14.69 -12.52
C LEU A 181 12.10 15.28 -13.92
N TYR A 182 12.05 16.62 -14.01
CA TYR A 182 11.71 17.36 -15.23
C TYR A 182 12.57 17.00 -16.45
N ASP A 183 13.84 16.65 -16.23
CA ASP A 183 14.74 16.19 -17.30
C ASP A 183 14.36 14.83 -17.91
N LYS A 184 13.39 14.12 -17.32
CA LYS A 184 12.91 12.78 -17.71
C LYS A 184 14.01 11.72 -17.77
N LYS A 185 15.13 11.98 -17.14
CA LYS A 185 16.33 11.13 -17.11
C LYS A 185 16.72 10.70 -15.70
N ARG A 186 16.09 11.29 -14.69
CA ARG A 186 16.30 10.94 -13.28
C ARG A 186 14.97 10.58 -12.65
N LEU A 187 14.97 9.45 -11.99
CA LEU A 187 13.87 8.93 -11.19
C LEU A 187 14.35 8.84 -9.75
N LEU A 188 13.60 9.42 -8.82
CA LEU A 188 13.78 9.18 -7.38
C LEU A 188 12.60 8.36 -6.88
N PHE A 189 12.86 7.44 -5.97
CA PHE A 189 11.84 6.55 -5.42
C PHE A 189 12.29 6.03 -4.05
N THR A 190 11.35 5.53 -3.28
CA THR A 190 11.62 4.85 -2.01
C THR A 190 11.66 3.35 -2.22
N ALA A 191 12.58 2.65 -1.56
CA ALA A 191 12.64 1.20 -1.63
C ALA A 191 13.10 0.57 -0.30
N ARG A 192 12.75 -0.72 -0.12
CA ARG A 192 13.09 -1.54 1.05
C ARG A 192 13.99 -2.70 0.63
N GLN A 193 15.24 -2.40 0.26
CA GLN A 193 16.20 -3.33 -0.34
C GLN A 193 17.37 -3.65 0.59
N PRO A 194 18.17 -4.72 0.31
CA PRO A 194 19.30 -5.11 1.16
C PRO A 194 20.42 -4.06 1.31
N GLU A 195 20.52 -3.13 0.36
CA GLU A 195 21.54 -2.07 0.33
C GLU A 195 21.07 -0.81 1.08
N THR A 196 20.02 -0.90 1.89
CA THR A 196 19.53 0.22 2.71
C THR A 196 20.57 0.66 3.75
N THR A 197 20.60 1.93 4.07
CA THR A 197 21.49 2.53 5.07
C THR A 197 21.27 1.85 6.42
N GLY A 198 22.36 1.51 7.12
CA GLY A 198 22.29 0.73 8.36
C GLY A 198 21.92 -0.74 8.19
N ASN A 199 21.42 -1.17 7.02
CA ASN A 199 21.02 -2.55 6.73
C ASN A 199 20.05 -3.14 7.76
N ASN A 200 19.18 -2.31 8.32
CA ASN A 200 18.21 -2.68 9.34
C ASN A 200 17.00 -3.41 8.74
N ILE A 201 16.49 -4.39 9.48
CA ILE A 201 15.30 -5.17 9.14
C ILE A 201 14.24 -4.94 10.22
N ASN A 202 13.03 -4.64 9.84
CA ASN A 202 11.89 -4.51 10.73
C ASN A 202 11.46 -5.89 11.23
N ASP A 203 11.43 -6.07 12.54
CA ASP A 203 11.05 -7.35 13.17
C ASP A 203 9.60 -7.76 12.89
N ASN A 204 8.71 -6.81 12.63
CA ASN A 204 7.29 -7.11 12.44
C ASN A 204 7.00 -7.75 11.08
N ASP A 205 7.57 -7.20 10.00
CA ASP A 205 7.30 -7.65 8.62
C ASP A 205 8.50 -8.32 7.94
N GLN A 206 9.67 -8.33 8.60
CA GLN A 206 10.92 -8.91 8.10
C GLN A 206 11.40 -8.28 6.77
N LYS A 207 11.08 -7.01 6.57
CA LYS A 207 11.54 -6.21 5.43
C LYS A 207 12.62 -5.23 5.86
N PHE A 208 13.47 -4.83 4.91
CA PHE A 208 14.47 -3.79 5.14
C PHE A 208 13.79 -2.45 5.45
N PHE A 209 14.50 -1.55 6.10
CA PHE A 209 14.04 -0.18 6.30
C PHE A 209 13.99 0.55 4.96
N GLU A 210 13.29 1.66 4.94
CA GLU A 210 13.04 2.48 3.76
C GLU A 210 14.20 3.45 3.52
N ASP A 211 14.69 3.48 2.29
CA ASP A 211 15.65 4.45 1.82
C ASP A 211 15.21 5.10 0.51
N ILE A 212 15.72 6.27 0.23
CA ILE A 212 15.53 6.98 -1.03
C ILE A 212 16.61 6.52 -2.01
N TYR A 213 16.16 6.07 -3.19
CA TYR A 213 16.98 5.61 -4.28
C TYR A 213 16.89 6.56 -5.47
N ARG A 214 17.94 6.58 -6.27
CA ARG A 214 17.98 7.28 -7.55
C ARG A 214 18.26 6.29 -8.67
N ALA A 215 17.54 6.43 -9.78
CA ALA A 215 17.84 5.78 -11.04
C ALA A 215 18.04 6.83 -12.12
N ASP A 216 19.08 6.65 -12.94
CA ASP A 216 19.37 7.48 -14.08
C ASP A 216 19.08 6.73 -15.39
N TRP A 217 18.48 7.43 -16.39
CA TRP A 217 18.26 6.85 -17.70
C TRP A 217 19.59 6.62 -18.43
N ASN A 218 19.81 5.39 -18.85
CA ASN A 218 21.01 5.01 -19.58
C ASN A 218 20.70 4.88 -21.08
N GLU A 219 21.23 5.81 -21.89
CA GLU A 219 20.98 5.87 -23.34
C GLU A 219 21.55 4.65 -24.08
N GLN A 220 22.59 3.99 -23.57
CA GLN A 220 23.18 2.82 -24.21
C GLN A 220 22.34 1.55 -23.97
N LEU A 221 21.78 1.42 -22.78
CA LEU A 221 20.94 0.30 -22.40
C LEU A 221 19.48 0.51 -22.84
N GLN A 222 19.08 1.75 -23.15
CA GLN A 222 17.67 2.16 -23.31
C GLN A 222 16.84 1.71 -22.13
N ASP A 223 17.38 1.86 -20.92
CA ASP A 223 16.77 1.44 -19.66
C ASP A 223 17.36 2.24 -18.49
N TRP A 224 16.78 2.10 -17.31
CA TRP A 224 17.18 2.75 -16.08
C TRP A 224 18.38 2.04 -15.43
N LYS A 225 19.21 2.80 -14.74
CA LYS A 225 20.31 2.29 -13.92
C LYS A 225 20.18 2.88 -12.52
N ILE A 226 20.02 2.01 -11.52
CA ILE A 226 20.00 2.42 -10.12
C ILE A 226 21.43 2.77 -9.68
N ASN A 227 21.56 3.88 -8.96
CA ASN A 227 22.79 4.25 -8.29
C ASN A 227 22.84 3.54 -6.93
N ILE A 228 23.83 2.70 -6.74
CA ILE A 228 24.11 1.98 -5.51
C ILE A 228 25.50 2.41 -5.01
N PRO A 229 25.65 2.79 -3.74
CA PRO A 229 24.65 2.76 -2.67
C PRO A 229 23.52 3.76 -2.88
N ALA A 230 22.36 3.47 -2.27
CA ALA A 230 21.26 4.41 -2.17
C ALA A 230 21.79 5.73 -1.60
N MET A 231 21.29 6.83 -2.03
CA MET A 231 21.70 8.21 -1.70
C MET A 231 22.16 8.39 -0.22
N GLU A 232 23.29 7.74 0.14
CA GLU A 232 23.79 7.63 1.54
C GLU A 232 23.96 9.00 2.24
N GLU A 233 24.14 10.07 1.45
CA GLU A 233 24.25 11.42 1.98
C GLU A 233 22.92 11.96 2.55
N TYR A 234 21.80 11.35 2.15
CA TYR A 234 20.44 11.82 2.48
C TYR A 234 19.61 10.79 3.24
N ASN A 235 20.07 9.55 3.31
CA ASN A 235 19.40 8.50 4.06
C ASN A 235 20.01 8.36 5.46
N THR A 236 19.17 8.01 6.44
CA THR A 236 19.57 7.73 7.82
C THR A 236 19.63 6.21 8.08
N GLU A 237 19.94 5.80 9.31
CA GLU A 237 19.76 4.40 9.72
C GLU A 237 18.31 4.03 10.03
N GLY A 238 17.39 4.99 9.91
CA GLY A 238 15.95 4.87 10.20
C GLY A 238 15.11 4.58 8.96
N PHE A 239 13.93 5.21 8.90
CA PHE A 239 13.05 5.18 7.74
C PHE A 239 13.11 6.53 7.02
N ASP A 240 13.43 6.50 5.74
CA ASP A 240 13.57 7.67 4.89
C ASP A 240 12.72 7.49 3.63
N ALA A 241 11.74 8.37 3.43
CA ALA A 241 10.85 8.32 2.28
C ALA A 241 10.76 9.67 1.58
N LEU A 242 10.81 9.62 0.25
CA LEU A 242 10.59 10.78 -0.60
C LEU A 242 9.09 10.99 -0.80
N ASN A 243 8.61 12.22 -0.54
CA ASN A 243 7.20 12.55 -0.67
C ASN A 243 6.90 13.46 -1.85
N PHE A 244 7.73 14.48 -2.04
CA PHE A 244 7.52 15.51 -3.05
C PHE A 244 8.86 16.12 -3.51
N ILE A 245 8.93 16.50 -4.77
CA ILE A 245 9.98 17.37 -5.33
C ILE A 245 9.32 18.42 -6.21
N SER A 246 9.76 19.67 -6.06
CA SER A 246 9.37 20.77 -6.92
C SER A 246 9.79 20.49 -8.37
N ARG A 247 9.11 21.10 -9.29
CA ARG A 247 9.28 20.89 -10.73
C ARG A 247 10.71 21.13 -11.22
N ASP A 248 11.38 22.14 -10.65
CA ASP A 248 12.79 22.48 -10.95
C ASP A 248 13.79 21.60 -10.19
N GLY A 249 13.32 20.81 -9.24
CA GLY A 249 14.15 19.92 -8.41
C GLY A 249 14.89 20.64 -7.29
N THR A 250 14.57 21.90 -7.01
CA THR A 250 15.29 22.73 -6.04
C THR A 250 14.74 22.64 -4.61
N TYR A 251 13.50 22.16 -4.46
CA TYR A 251 12.83 22.02 -3.18
C TYR A 251 12.09 20.68 -3.10
N GLY A 252 12.00 20.10 -1.92
CA GLY A 252 11.19 18.89 -1.73
C GLY A 252 10.85 18.59 -0.29
N LEU A 253 10.04 17.55 -0.11
CA LEU A 253 9.56 17.07 1.19
C LEU A 253 9.91 15.60 1.38
N LEU A 254 10.38 15.27 2.57
CA LEU A 254 10.76 13.94 3.00
C LEU A 254 9.97 13.55 4.25
N THR A 255 9.78 12.26 4.47
CA THR A 255 9.40 11.70 5.76
C THR A 255 10.62 11.00 6.33
N ILE A 256 11.07 11.40 7.51
CA ILE A 256 12.26 10.82 8.16
C ILE A 256 11.90 10.38 9.58
N ASN A 257 12.34 9.18 9.94
CA ASN A 257 12.24 8.67 11.30
C ASN A 257 13.61 8.24 11.82
N THR A 258 14.38 9.18 12.33
CA THR A 258 15.72 8.94 12.90
C THR A 258 15.69 8.13 14.20
N SER A 259 14.53 8.03 14.86
CA SER A 259 14.37 7.28 16.11
C SER A 259 13.87 5.84 15.88
N ALA A 260 13.67 5.46 14.62
CA ALA A 260 13.29 4.10 14.27
C ALA A 260 14.37 3.11 14.76
N THR A 261 13.93 2.09 15.46
CA THR A 261 14.76 0.95 15.84
C THR A 261 14.06 -0.31 15.38
N VAL A 262 14.80 -1.41 15.32
CA VAL A 262 14.26 -2.75 15.01
C VAL A 262 13.04 -3.08 15.89
N GLU A 263 12.98 -2.57 17.12
CA GLU A 263 11.90 -2.80 18.09
C GLU A 263 10.77 -1.74 18.04
N LYS A 264 11.05 -0.51 17.52
CA LYS A 264 10.11 0.63 17.50
C LYS A 264 10.10 1.26 16.11
N SER A 265 9.39 0.66 15.20
CA SER A 265 9.53 0.99 13.79
C SER A 265 8.80 2.23 13.27
N THR A 266 7.80 2.79 13.93
CA THR A 266 6.93 3.76 13.24
C THR A 266 6.35 4.91 14.07
N SER A 267 6.62 5.02 15.34
CA SER A 267 6.14 6.17 16.11
C SER A 267 7.11 7.33 15.98
N SER A 268 6.64 8.51 15.62
CA SER A 268 7.39 9.77 15.56
C SER A 268 8.19 10.00 14.27
N SER A 269 7.64 9.64 13.11
CA SER A 269 8.15 10.17 11.84
C SER A 269 7.80 11.65 11.74
N GLU A 270 8.70 12.43 11.15
CA GLU A 270 8.56 13.87 10.97
C GLU A 270 8.71 14.24 9.49
N ILE A 271 8.08 15.34 9.10
CA ILE A 271 8.23 15.92 7.76
C ILE A 271 9.44 16.85 7.76
N TYR A 272 10.35 16.57 6.84
CA TYR A 272 11.52 17.36 6.53
C TYR A 272 11.34 18.05 5.20
N GLU A 273 11.90 19.23 5.08
CA GLU A 273 12.06 19.93 3.81
C GLU A 273 13.53 19.94 3.41
N PHE A 274 13.78 19.94 2.11
CA PHE A 274 15.11 20.16 1.59
C PHE A 274 15.12 21.24 0.52
N GLU A 275 16.22 21.99 0.47
CA GLU A 275 16.55 22.90 -0.62
C GLU A 275 17.84 22.42 -1.27
N THR A 276 17.93 22.59 -2.57
CA THR A 276 19.13 22.22 -3.34
C THR A 276 20.09 23.41 -3.40
N ASP A 277 21.36 23.19 -3.04
CA ASP A 277 22.41 24.19 -3.23
C ASP A 277 22.63 24.48 -4.73
N GLU A 278 22.72 25.75 -5.09
CA GLU A 278 22.90 26.18 -6.48
C GLU A 278 24.29 25.85 -7.05
N GLU A 279 25.31 25.71 -6.18
CA GLU A 279 26.71 25.53 -6.62
C GLU A 279 27.05 24.05 -6.84
N ASP A 280 26.66 23.15 -5.90
CA ASP A 280 27.07 21.75 -5.96
C ASP A 280 25.90 20.76 -6.09
N SER A 281 24.64 21.25 -6.08
CA SER A 281 23.42 20.44 -6.15
C SER A 281 23.24 19.48 -4.98
N SER A 282 23.89 19.72 -3.84
CA SER A 282 23.63 19.00 -2.60
C SER A 282 22.29 19.44 -1.98
N TRP A 283 21.72 18.60 -1.13
CA TRP A 283 20.49 18.91 -0.43
C TRP A 283 20.78 19.37 1.01
N TYR A 284 20.25 20.55 1.38
CA TYR A 284 20.14 20.95 2.77
C TYR A 284 18.83 20.46 3.32
N ILE A 285 18.86 19.52 4.27
CA ILE A 285 17.70 18.84 4.83
C ILE A 285 17.48 19.32 6.26
N ASP A 286 16.33 19.91 6.52
CA ASP A 286 15.93 20.38 7.86
C ASP A 286 14.49 19.92 8.19
N PRO A 287 14.19 19.56 9.46
CA PRO A 287 12.82 19.32 9.87
C PRO A 287 11.98 20.59 9.79
N ILE A 288 10.74 20.48 9.33
CA ILE A 288 9.80 21.59 9.35
C ILE A 288 9.57 22.01 10.81
N ARG A 289 9.99 23.23 11.15
CA ARG A 289 9.92 23.79 12.50
C ARG A 289 8.55 24.37 12.80
N SER A 290 7.54 23.51 12.88
CA SER A 290 6.17 23.89 13.27
C SER A 290 5.59 22.82 14.17
N GLU A 291 5.30 23.18 15.44
CA GLU A 291 4.65 22.28 16.41
C GLU A 291 3.23 21.85 15.97
N SER A 292 2.66 22.55 15.00
CA SER A 292 1.37 22.18 14.40
C SER A 292 1.51 21.15 13.27
N ILE A 293 2.69 21.06 12.64
CA ILE A 293 2.97 20.09 11.56
C ILE A 293 3.63 18.86 12.17
N ASN A 294 4.85 18.99 12.67
CA ASN A 294 5.57 17.91 13.35
C ASN A 294 5.19 17.86 14.82
N THR A 295 4.61 16.75 15.25
CA THR A 295 4.12 16.54 16.62
C THR A 295 4.79 15.28 17.23
N SER A 296 4.22 14.76 18.32
CA SER A 296 4.67 13.48 18.89
C SER A 296 4.04 12.25 18.23
N TYR A 297 3.23 12.46 17.21
CA TYR A 297 2.57 11.42 16.44
C TYR A 297 3.33 11.12 15.14
N PHE A 298 2.76 10.27 14.30
CA PHE A 298 3.27 10.06 12.94
C PHE A 298 2.85 11.23 12.05
N GLU A 299 3.82 11.86 11.39
CA GLU A 299 3.60 12.81 10.31
C GLU A 299 4.43 12.40 9.10
N GLY A 300 3.81 12.40 7.92
CA GLY A 300 4.53 12.00 6.69
C GLY A 300 3.73 12.15 5.41
N ALA A 301 4.27 11.59 4.34
CA ALA A 301 3.65 11.57 3.02
C ALA A 301 3.12 12.95 2.59
N ALA A 302 3.95 13.99 2.73
CA ALA A 302 3.57 15.37 2.48
C ALA A 302 3.71 15.76 1.00
N THR A 303 2.79 16.60 0.52
CA THR A 303 2.82 17.24 -0.80
C THR A 303 2.49 18.73 -0.69
N ILE A 304 2.97 19.55 -1.60
CA ILE A 304 2.75 21.00 -1.55
C ILE A 304 2.46 21.56 -2.95
N SER A 305 1.58 22.57 -3.04
CA SER A 305 1.31 23.31 -4.28
C SER A 305 2.44 24.29 -4.61
N ASP A 306 2.44 24.79 -5.84
CA ASP A 306 3.27 25.96 -6.21
C ASP A 306 2.81 27.19 -5.40
N THR A 307 3.71 28.17 -5.30
CA THR A 307 3.38 29.46 -4.67
C THR A 307 2.36 30.22 -5.53
N SER A 308 1.27 30.61 -4.90
CA SER A 308 0.28 31.53 -5.47
C SER A 308 0.36 32.90 -4.78
N PHE A 309 -0.03 33.95 -5.50
CA PHE A 309 -0.05 35.31 -4.99
C PHE A 309 -1.48 35.85 -5.07
N ASP A 310 -1.93 36.50 -4.00
CA ASP A 310 -3.20 37.23 -3.99
C ASP A 310 -3.04 38.68 -4.49
N GLU A 311 -4.12 39.49 -4.43
CA GLU A 311 -4.13 40.89 -4.87
C GLU A 311 -3.19 41.80 -4.05
N ASP A 312 -2.86 41.40 -2.81
CA ASP A 312 -1.94 42.10 -1.92
C ASP A 312 -0.50 41.58 -2.02
N GLU A 313 -0.20 40.75 -3.03
CA GLU A 313 1.11 40.10 -3.26
C GLU A 313 1.51 39.12 -2.13
N THR A 314 0.58 38.62 -1.33
CA THR A 314 0.83 37.64 -0.29
C THR A 314 1.13 36.27 -0.91
N ALA A 315 2.31 35.75 -0.64
CA ALA A 315 2.73 34.43 -1.13
C ALA A 315 2.07 33.31 -0.31
N THR A 316 1.38 32.41 -0.96
CA THR A 316 0.71 31.28 -0.30
C THR A 316 1.01 29.96 -1.00
N GLN A 317 1.37 28.92 -0.23
CA GLN A 317 1.44 27.54 -0.66
C GLN A 317 0.56 26.69 0.24
N THR A 318 -0.05 25.66 -0.33
CA THR A 318 -0.87 24.70 0.42
C THR A 318 -0.15 23.37 0.51
N MET A 319 0.16 22.92 1.73
CA MET A 319 0.70 21.59 2.01
C MET A 319 -0.42 20.68 2.51
N VAL A 320 -0.47 19.47 1.97
CA VAL A 320 -1.30 18.37 2.48
C VAL A 320 -0.38 17.26 2.94
N PHE A 321 -0.65 16.71 4.12
CA PHE A 321 0.16 15.65 4.71
C PHE A 321 -0.70 14.69 5.52
N VAL A 322 -0.09 13.59 5.94
CA VAL A 322 -0.73 12.51 6.69
C VAL A 322 -0.31 12.55 8.14
N SER A 323 -1.26 12.36 9.07
CA SER A 323 -0.98 12.20 10.49
C SER A 323 -1.96 11.25 11.16
N ASP A 324 -1.51 10.51 12.19
CA ASP A 324 -2.36 9.66 13.02
C ASP A 324 -2.79 10.31 14.34
N ARG A 325 -2.54 11.63 14.50
CA ARG A 325 -2.78 12.39 15.75
C ARG A 325 -4.24 12.42 16.22
N ARG A 326 -5.20 12.19 15.33
CA ARG A 326 -6.64 12.21 15.67
C ARG A 326 -7.18 10.84 16.04
N SER A 327 -6.49 9.78 15.70
CA SER A 327 -6.96 8.42 15.86
C SER A 327 -6.35 7.73 17.08
N ASP A 328 -7.20 7.17 17.95
CA ASP A 328 -6.79 6.27 19.03
C ASP A 328 -6.39 4.86 18.52
N LYS A 329 -6.60 4.60 17.21
CA LYS A 329 -6.31 3.33 16.53
C LYS A 329 -5.06 3.37 15.66
N SER A 330 -4.27 4.45 15.72
CA SER A 330 -3.12 4.68 14.80
C SER A 330 -3.53 4.59 13.32
N LEU A 331 -4.71 5.13 12.98
CA LEU A 331 -5.19 5.31 11.63
C LEU A 331 -4.80 6.71 11.14
N THR A 332 -4.49 6.82 9.88
CA THR A 332 -3.99 8.06 9.29
C THR A 332 -5.11 8.88 8.66
N ASP A 333 -5.06 10.19 8.86
CA ASP A 333 -5.95 11.20 8.28
C ASP A 333 -5.14 12.22 7.45
N LEU A 334 -5.79 12.87 6.48
CA LEU A 334 -5.24 14.00 5.74
C LEU A 334 -5.36 15.29 6.55
N TYR A 335 -4.26 16.04 6.60
CA TYR A 335 -4.17 17.37 7.22
C TYR A 335 -3.72 18.38 6.18
N VAL A 336 -4.14 19.62 6.34
CA VAL A 336 -3.74 20.76 5.51
C VAL A 336 -3.14 21.86 6.36
N ALA A 337 -2.03 22.44 5.90
CA ALA A 337 -1.44 23.67 6.41
C ALA A 337 -1.06 24.60 5.25
N GLN A 338 -1.10 25.89 5.47
CA GLN A 338 -0.66 26.88 4.48
C GLN A 338 0.64 27.53 4.94
N ARG A 339 1.56 27.73 4.00
CA ARG A 339 2.74 28.57 4.19
C ARG A 339 2.43 29.93 3.60
N ILE A 340 2.32 30.96 4.46
CA ILE A 340 1.96 32.32 4.13
C ILE A 340 3.17 33.20 4.48
N ASP A 341 3.79 33.86 3.50
CA ASP A 341 5.01 34.66 3.68
C ASP A 341 6.05 33.92 4.55
N ASP A 342 6.37 32.67 4.14
CA ASP A 342 7.32 31.77 4.80
C ASP A 342 6.95 31.32 6.23
N LYS A 343 5.69 31.47 6.64
CA LYS A 343 5.20 31.02 7.93
C LYS A 343 4.10 29.98 7.80
N TRP A 344 4.26 28.87 8.46
CA TRP A 344 3.24 27.83 8.53
C TRP A 344 2.05 28.24 9.38
N SER A 345 0.86 28.05 8.87
CA SER A 345 -0.40 28.14 9.61
C SER A 345 -0.56 26.96 10.56
N GLU A 346 -1.58 27.00 11.42
CA GLU A 346 -2.04 25.82 12.15
C GLU A 346 -2.54 24.73 11.16
N ALA A 347 -2.09 23.49 11.34
CA ALA A 347 -2.54 22.35 10.56
C ALA A 347 -3.95 21.92 10.98
N LYS A 348 -4.82 21.64 10.00
CA LYS A 348 -6.21 21.24 10.21
C LYS A 348 -6.51 19.94 9.49
N PRO A 349 -7.32 19.02 10.07
CA PRO A 349 -7.78 17.83 9.36
C PRO A 349 -8.71 18.22 8.21
N ILE A 350 -8.60 17.54 7.07
CA ILE A 350 -9.51 17.73 5.93
C ILE A 350 -10.74 16.84 6.16
N LEU A 351 -11.72 17.37 6.91
CA LEU A 351 -12.87 16.57 7.39
C LEU A 351 -13.75 16.02 6.26
N GLU A 352 -13.78 16.70 5.12
CA GLU A 352 -14.58 16.31 3.96
C GLU A 352 -14.02 15.07 3.25
N LEU A 353 -12.74 14.78 3.43
CA LEU A 353 -12.03 13.69 2.76
C LEU A 353 -11.67 12.55 3.69
N ASN A 354 -11.52 12.83 5.00
CA ASN A 354 -11.16 11.83 5.99
C ASN A 354 -12.35 10.92 6.34
N THR A 355 -12.05 9.64 6.52
CA THR A 355 -13.04 8.59 6.81
C THR A 355 -12.84 7.97 8.21
N LEU A 356 -13.39 6.79 8.44
CA LEU A 356 -13.09 5.96 9.62
C LEU A 356 -11.93 4.99 9.36
N GLY A 357 -11.45 4.90 8.13
CA GLY A 357 -10.30 4.12 7.71
C GLY A 357 -9.01 4.93 7.69
N ARG A 358 -8.19 4.66 6.71
CA ARG A 358 -6.91 5.33 6.51
C ARG A 358 -6.92 6.10 5.20
N GLU A 359 -6.49 7.35 5.27
CA GLU A 359 -6.11 8.16 4.13
C GLU A 359 -4.59 8.32 4.13
N THR A 360 -3.97 8.19 2.94
CA THR A 360 -2.51 8.22 2.80
C THR A 360 -2.06 8.75 1.45
N THR A 361 -0.76 8.98 1.31
CA THR A 361 -0.05 9.32 0.07
C THR A 361 -0.74 10.40 -0.76
N PRO A 362 -0.99 11.59 -0.19
CA PRO A 362 -1.59 12.69 -0.92
C PRO A 362 -0.66 13.21 -2.01
N PHE A 363 -1.24 13.69 -3.12
CA PHE A 363 -0.59 14.46 -4.15
C PHE A 363 -1.48 15.63 -4.55
N ILE A 364 -1.04 16.87 -4.33
CA ILE A 364 -1.75 18.08 -4.75
C ILE A 364 -1.17 18.58 -6.07
N THR A 365 -2.02 19.02 -7.01
CA THR A 365 -1.54 19.67 -8.24
C THR A 365 -0.86 21.00 -7.93
N ALA A 366 0.04 21.43 -8.82
CA ALA A 366 0.80 22.68 -8.66
C ALA A 366 -0.09 23.91 -8.43
N ASP A 367 -1.24 23.96 -9.10
CA ASP A 367 -2.25 25.03 -8.94
C ASP A 367 -3.13 24.90 -7.69
N GLY A 368 -2.93 23.83 -6.88
CA GLY A 368 -3.73 23.55 -5.68
C GLY A 368 -5.17 23.11 -5.96
N ARG A 369 -5.55 22.89 -7.21
CA ARG A 369 -6.94 22.63 -7.60
C ARG A 369 -7.39 21.20 -7.39
N PHE A 370 -6.52 20.21 -7.64
CA PHE A 370 -6.84 18.80 -7.43
C PHE A 370 -5.95 18.20 -6.35
N LEU A 371 -6.58 17.42 -5.50
CA LEU A 371 -5.91 16.60 -4.50
C LEU A 371 -6.21 15.13 -4.79
N PHE A 372 -5.17 14.35 -4.99
CA PHE A 372 -5.21 12.90 -5.08
C PHE A 372 -4.78 12.31 -3.74
N PHE A 373 -5.36 11.18 -3.37
CA PHE A 373 -4.98 10.46 -2.15
C PHE A 373 -5.45 9.02 -2.24
N SER A 374 -4.89 8.15 -1.42
CA SER A 374 -5.32 6.76 -1.31
C SER A 374 -6.12 6.55 -0.03
N SER A 375 -7.21 5.77 -0.11
CA SER A 375 -8.06 5.41 1.03
C SER A 375 -8.47 3.94 0.98
N ASP A 376 -8.54 3.28 2.16
CA ASP A 376 -8.99 1.89 2.32
C ASP A 376 -10.46 1.77 2.76
N ALA A 377 -11.14 2.91 3.00
CA ALA A 377 -12.50 2.94 3.54
C ALA A 377 -13.54 3.64 2.65
N LEU A 378 -13.15 4.11 1.48
CA LEU A 378 -14.09 4.63 0.48
C LEU A 378 -14.50 3.51 -0.51
N PRO A 379 -15.68 3.61 -1.16
CA PRO A 379 -16.11 2.65 -2.17
C PRO A 379 -15.12 2.57 -3.34
N GLY A 380 -14.55 1.39 -3.60
CA GLY A 380 -13.48 1.21 -4.58
C GLY A 380 -13.32 -0.22 -5.05
N MET A 381 -12.10 -0.53 -5.56
CA MET A 381 -11.75 -1.85 -6.09
C MET A 381 -11.37 -2.85 -4.99
N GLY A 382 -10.69 -2.35 -3.93
CA GLY A 382 -10.21 -3.14 -2.79
C GLY A 382 -8.82 -2.70 -2.33
N GLY A 383 -8.46 -2.96 -1.08
CA GLY A 383 -7.24 -2.40 -0.50
C GLY A 383 -7.28 -0.87 -0.45
N TYR A 384 -6.12 -0.24 -0.65
CA TYR A 384 -6.06 1.19 -0.91
C TYR A 384 -6.35 1.47 -2.37
N ASP A 385 -7.31 2.33 -2.63
CA ASP A 385 -7.57 2.88 -3.96
C ASP A 385 -7.19 4.35 -4.03
N VAL A 386 -6.78 4.82 -5.20
CA VAL A 386 -6.54 6.24 -5.46
C VAL A 386 -7.83 6.94 -5.83
N TYR A 387 -8.07 8.06 -5.16
CA TYR A 387 -9.18 8.99 -5.39
C TYR A 387 -8.63 10.35 -5.76
N TYR A 388 -9.46 11.18 -6.39
CA TYR A 388 -9.21 12.62 -6.51
C TYR A 388 -10.41 13.43 -5.99
N SER A 389 -10.10 14.64 -5.54
CA SER A 389 -11.07 15.67 -5.17
C SER A 389 -10.66 16.99 -5.79
N GLU A 390 -11.63 17.81 -6.18
CA GLU A 390 -11.42 19.13 -6.77
C GLU A 390 -11.76 20.21 -5.74
N TRP A 391 -10.91 21.23 -5.62
CA TRP A 391 -11.18 22.41 -4.80
C TRP A 391 -12.15 23.34 -5.53
N VAL A 392 -13.37 23.44 -5.05
CA VAL A 392 -14.45 24.24 -5.65
C VAL A 392 -15.23 24.95 -4.55
N ASN A 393 -15.47 26.26 -4.73
CA ASN A 393 -16.24 27.05 -3.77
C ASN A 393 -15.72 26.95 -2.32
N GLU A 394 -14.40 27.06 -2.14
CA GLU A 394 -13.71 27.00 -0.84
C GLU A 394 -13.88 25.67 -0.06
N SER A 395 -14.12 24.58 -0.78
CA SER A 395 -14.27 23.25 -0.19
C SER A 395 -13.81 22.16 -1.15
N TRP A 396 -13.36 21.03 -0.61
CA TRP A 396 -13.09 19.84 -1.40
C TRP A 396 -14.36 19.16 -1.86
N SER A 397 -14.42 18.79 -3.12
CA SER A 397 -15.53 17.99 -3.66
C SER A 397 -15.57 16.59 -3.05
N LYS A 398 -16.68 15.87 -3.21
CA LYS A 398 -16.73 14.45 -2.84
C LYS A 398 -15.66 13.68 -3.60
N PRO A 399 -14.88 12.80 -2.93
CA PRO A 399 -13.86 11.98 -3.59
C PRO A 399 -14.41 11.12 -4.73
N THR A 400 -13.68 11.10 -5.84
CA THR A 400 -13.99 10.27 -7.01
C THR A 400 -12.89 9.23 -7.19
N ASN A 401 -13.25 7.95 -7.20
CA ASN A 401 -12.32 6.84 -7.46
C ASN A 401 -11.81 6.89 -8.91
N LEU A 402 -10.51 6.67 -9.15
CA LEU A 402 -9.94 6.62 -10.50
C LEU A 402 -10.37 5.36 -11.30
N GLY A 403 -11.02 4.42 -10.64
CA GLY A 403 -11.60 3.22 -11.25
C GLY A 403 -10.55 2.23 -11.76
N ALA A 404 -11.03 1.19 -12.42
CA ALA A 404 -10.21 0.07 -12.93
C ALA A 404 -9.18 0.46 -13.99
N SER A 405 -9.24 1.69 -14.52
CA SER A 405 -8.20 2.20 -15.42
C SER A 405 -6.86 2.42 -14.71
N ILE A 406 -6.89 2.73 -13.43
CA ILE A 406 -5.73 3.01 -12.58
C ILE A 406 -5.66 2.01 -11.43
N ASN A 407 -6.75 1.87 -10.65
CA ASN A 407 -6.81 1.03 -9.44
C ASN A 407 -6.94 -0.46 -9.76
N THR A 408 -6.49 -1.29 -8.82
CA THR A 408 -6.58 -2.74 -8.82
C THR A 408 -7.41 -3.24 -7.63
N VAL A 409 -7.49 -4.55 -7.41
CA VAL A 409 -8.12 -5.15 -6.21
C VAL A 409 -7.18 -5.22 -5.00
N ASN A 410 -5.96 -4.72 -5.13
CA ASN A 410 -4.94 -4.66 -4.07
C ASN A 410 -4.65 -3.19 -3.73
N ASP A 411 -3.59 -2.95 -2.95
CA ASP A 411 -3.22 -1.58 -2.58
C ASP A 411 -2.64 -0.81 -3.76
N ASP A 412 -3.23 0.34 -4.06
CA ASP A 412 -2.78 1.33 -5.04
C ASP A 412 -2.52 2.65 -4.32
N THR A 413 -1.28 3.13 -4.37
CA THR A 413 -0.81 4.26 -3.56
C THR A 413 0.19 5.13 -4.32
N HIS A 414 0.64 6.26 -3.73
CA HIS A 414 1.69 7.12 -4.28
C HIS A 414 1.42 7.56 -5.73
N PHE A 415 0.19 7.95 -6.02
CA PHE A 415 -0.15 8.51 -7.33
C PHE A 415 0.58 9.83 -7.54
N GLN A 416 1.28 9.95 -8.68
CA GLN A 416 1.94 11.18 -9.13
C GLN A 416 1.53 11.45 -10.57
N TYR A 417 1.26 12.71 -10.92
CA TYR A 417 0.86 13.10 -12.27
C TYR A 417 1.72 14.25 -12.77
N PHE A 418 2.23 14.11 -13.99
CA PHE A 418 3.09 15.06 -14.68
C PHE A 418 2.32 15.67 -15.87
N PRO A 419 1.64 16.81 -15.69
CA PRO A 419 0.69 17.35 -16.67
C PRO A 419 1.33 17.69 -18.02
N GLU A 420 2.60 18.11 -18.05
CA GLU A 420 3.31 18.49 -19.28
C GLU A 420 3.49 17.33 -20.26
N ILE A 421 3.50 16.13 -19.76
CA ILE A 421 3.67 14.91 -20.56
C ILE A 421 2.45 13.99 -20.47
N LYS A 422 1.44 14.41 -19.72
CA LYS A 422 0.18 13.66 -19.48
C LYS A 422 0.42 12.22 -19.02
N THR A 423 1.50 11.99 -18.30
CA THR A 423 1.86 10.69 -17.74
C THR A 423 1.97 10.78 -16.22
N GLY A 424 2.06 9.65 -15.56
CA GLY A 424 2.30 9.61 -14.14
C GLY A 424 2.85 8.28 -13.68
N THR A 425 3.06 8.18 -12.38
CA THR A 425 3.47 6.97 -11.68
C THR A 425 2.48 6.63 -10.57
N ILE A 426 2.39 5.36 -10.26
CA ILE A 426 1.61 4.81 -9.15
C ILE A 426 2.37 3.62 -8.60
N SER A 427 2.20 3.36 -7.31
CA SER A 427 2.72 2.15 -6.68
C SER A 427 1.57 1.20 -6.39
N SER A 428 1.68 -0.02 -6.87
CA SER A 428 0.64 -1.03 -6.74
C SER A 428 1.24 -2.36 -6.30
N ILE A 429 0.49 -3.13 -5.52
CA ILE A 429 0.94 -4.48 -5.16
C ILE A 429 0.74 -5.40 -6.35
N HIS A 430 1.84 -5.94 -6.83
CA HIS A 430 1.88 -6.85 -7.97
C HIS A 430 2.63 -8.15 -7.67
N ASP A 431 2.30 -9.22 -8.41
CA ASP A 431 3.05 -10.48 -8.37
C ASP A 431 4.29 -10.39 -9.25
N PHE A 432 5.45 -10.36 -8.62
CA PHE A 432 6.73 -10.46 -9.28
C PHE A 432 7.34 -11.85 -9.02
N ASP A 433 7.18 -12.76 -9.96
CA ASP A 433 7.70 -14.14 -9.87
C ASP A 433 7.31 -14.87 -8.56
N GLY A 434 6.09 -14.64 -8.07
CA GLY A 434 5.56 -15.23 -6.83
C GLY A 434 5.80 -14.41 -5.56
N TYR A 435 6.41 -13.23 -5.68
CA TYR A 435 6.55 -12.23 -4.62
C TYR A 435 5.55 -11.11 -4.86
N PHE A 436 4.73 -10.80 -3.87
CA PHE A 436 3.84 -9.65 -3.89
C PHE A 436 4.50 -8.50 -3.14
N SER A 437 5.03 -7.56 -3.88
CA SER A 437 5.66 -6.34 -3.41
C SER A 437 4.94 -5.13 -3.98
N TYR A 438 5.18 -3.95 -3.42
CA TYR A 438 4.88 -2.73 -4.12
C TYR A 438 5.85 -2.58 -5.28
N ASP A 439 5.29 -2.47 -6.48
CA ASP A 439 6.02 -2.15 -7.69
C ASP A 439 5.57 -0.78 -8.21
N ILE A 440 6.46 -0.08 -8.88
CA ILE A 440 6.19 1.17 -9.57
C ILE A 440 5.59 0.86 -10.93
N PHE A 441 4.48 1.53 -11.24
CA PHE A 441 3.84 1.52 -12.55
C PHE A 441 3.83 2.91 -13.14
N SER A 442 3.85 3.00 -14.46
CA SER A 442 3.62 4.23 -15.21
C SER A 442 2.31 4.15 -15.98
N PHE A 443 1.66 5.28 -16.19
CA PHE A 443 0.43 5.39 -16.98
C PHE A 443 0.48 6.61 -17.89
N ASP A 444 -0.30 6.57 -18.98
CA ASP A 444 -0.46 7.65 -19.95
C ASP A 444 -1.95 8.04 -20.03
N LEU A 445 -2.24 9.29 -19.69
CA LEU A 445 -3.57 9.88 -19.70
C LEU A 445 -3.85 10.74 -20.92
N SER A 446 -3.00 10.73 -21.95
CA SER A 446 -3.16 11.56 -23.15
C SER A 446 -4.52 11.39 -23.84
N ASN A 447 -5.15 10.23 -23.69
CA ASN A 447 -6.45 9.89 -24.25
C ASN A 447 -7.55 9.72 -23.17
N SER A 448 -7.34 10.29 -21.99
CA SER A 448 -8.28 10.16 -20.87
C SER A 448 -9.20 11.40 -20.77
N ASP A 449 -10.41 11.18 -20.32
CA ASP A 449 -11.42 12.22 -20.06
C ASP A 449 -11.42 12.72 -18.61
N PHE A 450 -10.39 12.39 -17.83
CA PHE A 450 -10.31 12.90 -16.45
C PHE A 450 -10.21 14.44 -16.44
N PRO A 451 -10.93 15.12 -15.52
CA PRO A 451 -11.05 16.59 -15.55
C PRO A 451 -9.71 17.31 -15.32
N PHE A 452 -8.74 16.65 -14.69
CA PHE A 452 -7.41 17.20 -14.41
C PHE A 452 -6.40 17.05 -15.57
N VAL A 453 -6.76 16.37 -16.66
CA VAL A 453 -5.84 16.06 -17.78
C VAL A 453 -5.80 17.19 -18.83
N ASN A 454 -6.87 17.95 -18.96
CA ASN A 454 -7.05 18.95 -20.04
C ASN A 454 -7.03 20.39 -19.51
N GLN A 455 -6.23 20.66 -18.50
CA GLN A 455 -6.11 21.99 -17.87
C GLN A 455 -4.81 22.68 -18.23
#